data_9dbaab09d3c9d2a4ee9073544e305e63
#
_entry.id   9dbaab09d3c9d2a4ee9073544e305e63
#
_cell.length_a   1.000
_cell.length_b   1.000
_cell.length_c   1.000
_cell.angle_alpha   90.00
_cell.angle_beta   90.00
_cell.angle_gamma   90.00
#
_symmetry.space_group_name_H-M   'P 1'
#
loop_
_entity.id
_entity.type
_entity.pdbx_description
1 polymer ?
#
loop_
_entity_poly.entity_id
_entity_poly.type
_entity_poly.pdbx_seq_one_letter_code
_entity_poly.pdbx_strand_id
1 'polypeptide(L)'
;MAEWITTTLEECTDILGDGLHGTPKYTENGEYAFVNGNNLVDSEILIKKETKRVDYSQYDKYKKPLTNRTILVSINGTLGNVGVYGSEKIILGKSACYFNVKESVDKDFIYYIVSSPTFKQYLESNATGTTIKNISLKQMRKYTFELPEIGEQKRISYVLRKIDEKIKNNRAINNNLEQQAQALFKSWFVDFEPFDGELPSSWTNEKLGNVCNCVLGGTPSRAKPEYWNGTIPWINSGEVNNFRIIKPSETITELGLTKSATKLLPLKTTVIAITGATLGQVSLLEIDACANQSVVGIIPNDDYPYEYIYPLIKQSINELTSHQTGGAQQHINKQNVESLDILVPTAADLDKYCNTVHNLYEMIATNCFENEYLTSLRDTLLPKLMSGELDVSGIDL
;
A
#
# COMPACT_ATOMS: atom_id res chain seq x y z
N MET A 1 -11.65 -33.26 -18.08
CA MET A 1 -11.39 -31.82 -18.07
C MET A 1 -12.20 -31.22 -19.18
N ALA A 2 -13.01 -30.21 -18.90
CA ALA A 2 -13.71 -29.48 -19.95
C ALA A 2 -12.66 -28.82 -20.87
N GLU A 3 -12.96 -28.76 -22.17
CA GLU A 3 -12.04 -28.19 -23.16
C GLU A 3 -12.05 -26.66 -23.01
N TRP A 4 -10.92 -26.06 -22.63
CA TRP A 4 -10.76 -24.60 -22.59
C TRP A 4 -10.64 -24.07 -24.02
N ILE A 5 -11.26 -22.94 -24.29
CA ILE A 5 -11.23 -22.32 -25.62
C ILE A 5 -10.35 -21.07 -25.61
N THR A 6 -9.50 -20.92 -26.61
CA THR A 6 -8.77 -19.68 -26.82
C THR A 6 -9.77 -18.58 -27.29
N THR A 7 -9.80 -17.47 -26.56
CA THR A 7 -10.68 -16.32 -26.85
C THR A 7 -9.92 -15.01 -26.75
N THR A 8 -10.61 -13.91 -27.07
CA THR A 8 -10.08 -12.54 -26.96
C THR A 8 -10.87 -11.73 -25.94
N LEU A 9 -10.25 -10.64 -25.42
CA LEU A 9 -10.96 -9.71 -24.55
C LEU A 9 -12.18 -9.09 -25.26
N GLU A 10 -12.10 -8.86 -26.59
CA GLU A 10 -13.21 -8.36 -27.40
C GLU A 10 -14.39 -9.33 -27.41
N GLU A 11 -14.15 -10.63 -27.55
CA GLU A 11 -15.21 -11.65 -27.58
C GLU A 11 -15.89 -11.82 -26.21
N CYS A 12 -15.21 -11.48 -25.11
CA CYS A 12 -15.74 -11.54 -23.75
C CYS A 12 -16.43 -10.26 -23.28
N THR A 13 -16.48 -9.20 -24.11
CA THR A 13 -17.01 -7.88 -23.71
C THR A 13 -18.08 -7.39 -24.67
N ASP A 14 -19.11 -6.70 -24.14
CA ASP A 14 -20.14 -6.02 -24.95
C ASP A 14 -19.63 -4.71 -25.53
N ILE A 15 -18.80 -4.01 -24.75
CA ILE A 15 -18.20 -2.74 -25.12
C ILE A 15 -16.79 -2.65 -24.54
N LEU A 16 -15.85 -2.11 -25.31
CA LEU A 16 -14.52 -1.76 -24.88
C LEU A 16 -14.12 -0.42 -25.50
N GLY A 17 -13.79 0.54 -24.65
CA GLY A 17 -13.43 1.91 -25.03
C GLY A 17 -12.53 2.57 -24.02
N ASP A 18 -12.20 3.83 -24.27
CA ASP A 18 -11.46 4.68 -23.35
C ASP A 18 -12.23 5.93 -22.96
N GLY A 19 -11.64 6.71 -22.07
CA GLY A 19 -12.23 7.94 -21.60
C GLY A 19 -12.05 9.12 -22.56
N LEU A 20 -12.18 10.32 -22.03
CA LEU A 20 -12.12 11.58 -22.78
C LEU A 20 -10.70 11.86 -23.26
N HIS A 21 -10.55 12.08 -24.56
CA HIS A 21 -9.34 12.60 -25.21
C HIS A 21 -9.34 14.14 -25.14
N GLY A 22 -9.11 14.69 -23.98
CA GLY A 22 -9.08 16.13 -23.77
C GLY A 22 -9.24 16.47 -22.29
N THR A 23 -9.27 17.76 -22.01
CA THR A 23 -9.45 18.27 -20.64
C THR A 23 -10.89 18.77 -20.51
N PRO A 24 -11.68 18.22 -19.59
CA PRO A 24 -13.02 18.75 -19.31
C PRO A 24 -12.89 20.08 -18.55
N LYS A 25 -13.99 20.83 -18.44
CA LYS A 25 -14.05 22.00 -17.59
C LYS A 25 -14.18 21.54 -16.13
N TYR A 26 -13.11 21.76 -15.37
CA TYR A 26 -13.08 21.40 -13.94
C TYR A 26 -13.87 22.42 -13.09
N THR A 27 -14.38 21.93 -11.97
CA THR A 27 -15.10 22.69 -10.96
C THR A 27 -14.65 22.22 -9.57
N GLU A 28 -14.34 23.13 -8.66
CA GLU A 28 -13.81 22.77 -7.32
C GLU A 28 -14.78 21.89 -6.52
N ASN A 29 -16.07 22.20 -6.57
CA ASN A 29 -17.14 21.49 -5.86
C ASN A 29 -17.95 20.57 -6.79
N GLY A 30 -17.34 20.09 -7.87
CA GLY A 30 -18.02 19.18 -8.80
C GLY A 30 -18.41 17.85 -8.14
N GLU A 31 -19.56 17.34 -8.55
CA GLU A 31 -20.08 16.06 -8.01
C GLU A 31 -19.36 14.84 -8.59
N TYR A 32 -18.84 14.94 -9.81
CA TYR A 32 -18.27 13.82 -10.55
C TYR A 32 -16.76 13.91 -10.61
N ALA A 33 -16.05 12.84 -10.21
CA ALA A 33 -14.60 12.77 -10.25
C ALA A 33 -14.08 12.46 -11.67
N PHE A 34 -12.98 13.13 -12.07
CA PHE A 34 -12.28 12.83 -13.31
C PHE A 34 -11.21 11.77 -13.06
N VAL A 35 -11.52 10.54 -13.43
CA VAL A 35 -10.72 9.35 -13.15
C VAL A 35 -9.78 9.01 -14.30
N ASN A 36 -8.52 8.81 -13.97
CA ASN A 36 -7.44 8.37 -14.86
C ASN A 36 -6.82 7.06 -14.35
N GLY A 37 -5.85 6.51 -15.08
CA GLY A 37 -5.19 5.26 -14.72
C GLY A 37 -4.53 5.26 -13.33
N ASN A 38 -4.09 6.42 -12.83
CA ASN A 38 -3.51 6.58 -11.48
C ASN A 38 -4.55 6.54 -10.34
N ASN A 39 -5.82 6.57 -10.65
CA ASN A 39 -6.91 6.39 -9.68
C ASN A 39 -7.28 4.91 -9.49
N LEU A 40 -6.73 4.01 -10.32
CA LEU A 40 -6.99 2.56 -10.23
C LEU A 40 -5.94 1.96 -9.31
N VAL A 41 -6.36 1.56 -8.11
CA VAL A 41 -5.47 1.07 -7.04
C VAL A 41 -6.15 -0.08 -6.31
N ASP A 42 -5.47 -1.19 -6.14
CA ASP A 42 -5.94 -2.35 -5.37
C ASP A 42 -7.36 -2.80 -5.75
N SER A 43 -7.64 -2.93 -7.05
CA SER A 43 -8.96 -3.25 -7.61
C SER A 43 -10.07 -2.22 -7.41
N GLU A 44 -9.80 -1.09 -6.80
CA GLU A 44 -10.76 -0.03 -6.52
C GLU A 44 -10.49 1.23 -7.36
N ILE A 45 -11.50 2.09 -7.46
CA ILE A 45 -11.39 3.42 -8.04
C ILE A 45 -11.18 4.42 -6.91
N LEU A 46 -9.92 4.77 -6.63
CA LEU A 46 -9.56 5.67 -5.54
C LEU A 46 -9.79 7.14 -5.92
N ILE A 47 -10.81 7.76 -5.33
CA ILE A 47 -11.11 9.18 -5.49
C ILE A 47 -10.48 9.94 -4.30
N LYS A 48 -9.33 10.55 -4.54
CA LYS A 48 -8.59 11.32 -3.55
C LYS A 48 -9.14 12.74 -3.42
N LYS A 49 -8.74 13.45 -2.37
CA LYS A 49 -9.14 14.85 -2.13
C LYS A 49 -8.71 15.77 -3.30
N GLU A 50 -7.53 15.54 -3.85
CA GLU A 50 -6.97 16.28 -4.99
C GLU A 50 -7.49 15.82 -6.36
N THR A 51 -8.28 14.74 -6.44
CA THR A 51 -8.88 14.28 -7.70
C THR A 51 -9.75 15.38 -8.30
N LYS A 52 -9.43 15.79 -9.53
CA LYS A 52 -10.19 16.83 -10.24
C LYS A 52 -11.65 16.43 -10.39
N ARG A 53 -12.54 17.42 -10.34
CA ARG A 53 -13.99 17.18 -10.40
C ARG A 53 -14.65 18.02 -11.49
N VAL A 54 -15.79 17.58 -11.92
CA VAL A 54 -16.64 18.25 -12.93
C VAL A 54 -18.08 18.34 -12.46
N ASP A 55 -18.83 19.23 -13.06
CA ASP A 55 -20.28 19.37 -12.85
C ASP A 55 -21.08 18.33 -13.68
N TYR A 56 -22.40 18.33 -13.49
CA TYR A 56 -23.32 17.46 -14.20
C TYR A 56 -23.29 17.69 -15.72
N SER A 57 -23.11 18.93 -16.20
CA SER A 57 -23.10 19.24 -17.63
C SER A 57 -21.94 18.59 -18.35
N GLN A 58 -20.77 18.54 -17.73
CA GLN A 58 -19.60 17.84 -18.25
C GLN A 58 -19.76 16.33 -18.13
N TYR A 59 -20.35 15.85 -17.03
CA TYR A 59 -20.65 14.43 -16.87
C TYR A 59 -21.61 13.96 -17.98
N ASP A 60 -22.74 14.63 -18.17
CA ASP A 60 -23.73 14.21 -19.17
C ASP A 60 -23.17 14.18 -20.59
N LYS A 61 -22.27 15.13 -20.90
CA LYS A 61 -21.57 15.22 -22.19
C LYS A 61 -20.57 14.09 -22.43
N TYR A 62 -19.86 13.64 -21.38
CA TYR A 62 -18.70 12.73 -21.50
C TYR A 62 -18.88 11.39 -20.79
N LYS A 63 -20.04 11.16 -20.16
CA LYS A 63 -20.34 9.88 -19.50
C LYS A 63 -20.12 8.70 -20.44
N LYS A 64 -19.67 7.59 -19.87
CA LYS A 64 -19.53 6.32 -20.56
C LYS A 64 -20.60 5.35 -20.07
N PRO A 65 -20.98 4.32 -20.83
CA PRO A 65 -22.00 3.35 -20.44
C PRO A 65 -21.43 2.34 -19.44
N LEU A 66 -21.03 2.83 -18.25
CA LEU A 66 -20.51 2.00 -17.18
C LEU A 66 -21.65 1.28 -16.47
N THR A 67 -21.43 0.02 -16.13
CA THR A 67 -22.40 -0.86 -15.45
C THR A 67 -21.73 -1.58 -14.28
N ASN A 68 -22.46 -2.33 -13.49
CA ASN A 68 -21.91 -3.21 -12.44
C ASN A 68 -20.98 -4.32 -12.98
N ARG A 69 -20.92 -4.47 -14.32
CA ARG A 69 -20.01 -5.40 -15.01
C ARG A 69 -18.78 -4.72 -15.61
N THR A 70 -18.59 -3.43 -15.35
CA THR A 70 -17.46 -2.67 -15.88
C THR A 70 -16.18 -2.94 -15.10
N ILE A 71 -15.10 -3.19 -15.84
CA ILE A 71 -13.72 -3.22 -15.37
C ILE A 71 -12.95 -2.09 -16.06
N LEU A 72 -12.09 -1.41 -15.32
CA LEU A 72 -11.20 -0.36 -15.81
C LEU A 72 -9.75 -0.84 -15.80
N VAL A 73 -8.99 -0.49 -16.83
CA VAL A 73 -7.55 -0.80 -16.91
C VAL A 73 -6.79 0.44 -17.36
N SER A 74 -5.69 0.74 -16.69
CA SER A 74 -4.81 1.84 -17.11
C SER A 74 -4.02 1.47 -18.36
N ILE A 75 -4.12 2.29 -19.40
CA ILE A 75 -3.52 2.06 -20.72
C ILE A 75 -2.51 3.13 -21.14
N ASN A 76 -2.26 4.12 -20.29
CA ASN A 76 -1.33 5.22 -20.58
C ASN A 76 -0.60 5.63 -19.29
N GLY A 77 0.72 5.83 -19.37
CA GLY A 77 1.59 6.09 -18.24
C GLY A 77 1.92 4.79 -17.47
N THR A 78 1.41 4.63 -16.26
CA THR A 78 1.48 3.34 -15.55
C THR A 78 0.49 2.39 -16.17
N LEU A 79 0.97 1.29 -16.77
CA LEU A 79 0.12 0.33 -17.47
C LEU A 79 -0.36 -0.78 -16.52
N GLY A 80 -1.58 -1.27 -16.76
CA GLY A 80 -2.10 -2.50 -16.15
C GLY A 80 -2.63 -2.35 -14.72
N ASN A 81 -2.80 -1.12 -14.21
CA ASN A 81 -3.61 -0.94 -13.00
C ASN A 81 -5.07 -1.25 -13.31
N VAL A 82 -5.72 -2.01 -12.45
CA VAL A 82 -7.11 -2.46 -12.63
C VAL A 82 -8.00 -1.85 -11.55
N GLY A 83 -9.22 -1.49 -11.92
CA GLY A 83 -10.27 -1.05 -11.01
C GLY A 83 -11.62 -1.65 -11.43
N VAL A 84 -12.41 -2.07 -10.47
CA VAL A 84 -13.79 -2.55 -10.69
C VAL A 84 -14.75 -1.41 -10.37
N TYR A 85 -15.62 -1.07 -11.32
CA TYR A 85 -16.60 0.00 -11.13
C TYR A 85 -17.67 -0.40 -10.12
N GLY A 86 -17.81 0.38 -9.07
CA GLY A 86 -18.75 0.19 -7.96
C GLY A 86 -19.89 1.22 -7.92
N SER A 87 -20.21 1.87 -9.05
CA SER A 87 -21.21 2.94 -9.18
C SER A 87 -20.75 4.32 -8.70
N GLU A 88 -19.45 4.57 -8.68
CA GLU A 88 -18.88 5.87 -8.37
C GLU A 88 -19.34 6.93 -9.38
N LYS A 89 -19.55 8.17 -8.93
CA LYS A 89 -19.87 9.32 -9.78
C LYS A 89 -18.62 9.81 -10.49
N ILE A 90 -18.35 9.28 -11.69
CA ILE A 90 -17.09 9.52 -12.41
C ILE A 90 -17.30 9.83 -13.88
N ILE A 91 -16.32 10.53 -14.46
CA ILE A 91 -16.02 10.50 -15.89
C ILE A 91 -14.61 10.00 -16.10
N LEU A 92 -14.34 9.35 -17.22
CA LEU A 92 -13.06 8.73 -17.52
C LEU A 92 -12.18 9.61 -18.40
N GLY A 93 -10.91 9.75 -18.03
CA GLY A 93 -9.86 10.30 -18.89
C GLY A 93 -9.26 9.23 -19.81
N LYS A 94 -8.55 9.66 -20.84
CA LYS A 94 -7.97 8.80 -21.91
C LYS A 94 -7.03 7.69 -21.40
N SER A 95 -6.49 7.81 -20.19
CA SER A 95 -5.58 6.83 -19.62
C SER A 95 -6.29 5.63 -18.98
N ALA A 96 -7.61 5.65 -18.88
CA ALA A 96 -8.44 4.56 -18.39
C ALA A 96 -9.24 3.94 -19.53
N CYS A 97 -8.89 2.71 -19.91
CA CYS A 97 -9.74 1.84 -20.73
C CYS A 97 -10.84 1.26 -19.86
N TYR A 98 -12.07 1.20 -20.37
CA TYR A 98 -13.18 0.51 -19.72
C TYR A 98 -13.74 -0.56 -20.64
N PHE A 99 -14.28 -1.62 -20.05
CA PHE A 99 -15.02 -2.62 -20.78
C PHE A 99 -16.09 -3.28 -19.89
N ASN A 100 -17.23 -3.60 -20.50
CA ASN A 100 -18.32 -4.29 -19.85
C ASN A 100 -18.26 -5.77 -20.21
N VAL A 101 -18.06 -6.63 -19.21
CA VAL A 101 -17.99 -8.08 -19.40
C VAL A 101 -19.38 -8.61 -19.74
N LYS A 102 -19.49 -9.49 -20.77
CA LYS A 102 -20.74 -10.14 -21.18
C LYS A 102 -21.36 -10.98 -20.06
N GLU A 103 -22.67 -11.09 -20.02
CA GLU A 103 -23.39 -11.92 -19.04
C GLU A 103 -23.04 -13.41 -19.12
N SER A 104 -22.60 -13.88 -20.30
CA SER A 104 -22.16 -15.27 -20.50
C SER A 104 -20.78 -15.60 -19.94
N VAL A 105 -20.05 -14.58 -19.41
CA VAL A 105 -18.69 -14.70 -18.88
C VAL A 105 -18.66 -14.23 -17.44
N ASP A 106 -17.93 -14.89 -16.58
CA ASP A 106 -17.75 -14.45 -15.19
C ASP A 106 -16.88 -13.18 -15.13
N LYS A 107 -17.43 -12.10 -14.52
CA LYS A 107 -16.73 -10.81 -14.42
C LYS A 107 -15.47 -10.92 -13.59
N ASP A 108 -15.52 -11.65 -12.46
CA ASP A 108 -14.40 -11.76 -11.56
C ASP A 108 -13.27 -12.61 -12.18
N PHE A 109 -13.61 -13.61 -13.00
CA PHE A 109 -12.63 -14.33 -13.81
C PHE A 109 -11.88 -13.39 -14.78
N ILE A 110 -12.60 -12.53 -15.52
CA ILE A 110 -11.95 -11.53 -16.39
C ILE A 110 -11.13 -10.52 -15.59
N TYR A 111 -11.60 -10.12 -14.40
CA TYR A 111 -10.82 -9.28 -13.51
C TYR A 111 -9.45 -9.93 -13.18
N TYR A 112 -9.41 -11.23 -12.87
CA TYR A 112 -8.15 -11.94 -12.59
C TYR A 112 -7.30 -12.13 -13.84
N ILE A 113 -7.88 -12.35 -15.01
CA ILE A 113 -7.16 -12.36 -16.29
C ILE A 113 -6.42 -11.04 -16.49
N VAL A 114 -7.10 -9.90 -16.38
CA VAL A 114 -6.48 -8.57 -16.63
C VAL A 114 -5.63 -8.06 -15.45
N SER A 115 -5.68 -8.71 -14.31
CA SER A 115 -4.81 -8.45 -13.15
C SER A 115 -3.57 -9.33 -13.14
N SER A 116 -3.49 -10.32 -14.03
CA SER A 116 -2.43 -11.33 -14.05
C SER A 116 -1.07 -10.74 -14.48
N PRO A 117 0.04 -11.32 -14.00
CA PRO A 117 1.38 -10.97 -14.49
C PRO A 117 1.53 -11.15 -16.01
N THR A 118 0.89 -12.16 -16.58
CA THR A 118 0.90 -12.45 -18.03
C THR A 118 0.26 -11.30 -18.82
N PHE A 119 -0.88 -10.79 -18.37
CA PHE A 119 -1.51 -9.62 -19.00
C PHE A 119 -0.63 -8.39 -18.88
N LYS A 120 -0.05 -8.14 -17.72
CA LYS A 120 0.86 -7.00 -17.51
C LYS A 120 2.08 -7.09 -18.43
N GLN A 121 2.68 -8.27 -18.57
CA GLN A 121 3.78 -8.51 -19.51
C GLN A 121 3.35 -8.29 -20.95
N TYR A 122 2.14 -8.72 -21.33
CA TYR A 122 1.56 -8.43 -22.65
C TYR A 122 1.46 -6.92 -22.91
N LEU A 123 0.94 -6.15 -21.93
CA LEU A 123 0.85 -4.69 -22.05
C LEU A 123 2.24 -4.06 -22.24
N GLU A 124 3.20 -4.45 -21.42
CA GLU A 124 4.57 -3.92 -21.46
C GLU A 124 5.28 -4.24 -22.81
N SER A 125 5.09 -5.45 -23.32
CA SER A 125 5.70 -5.91 -24.58
C SER A 125 5.07 -5.27 -25.81
N ASN A 126 3.80 -4.84 -25.75
CA ASN A 126 3.07 -4.23 -26.85
C ASN A 126 2.97 -2.70 -26.73
N ALA A 127 3.49 -2.12 -25.64
CA ALA A 127 3.41 -0.69 -25.42
C ALA A 127 4.24 0.10 -26.46
N THR A 128 3.68 1.22 -26.87
CA THR A 128 4.34 2.22 -27.71
C THR A 128 4.71 3.45 -26.87
N GLY A 129 5.68 4.22 -27.34
CA GLY A 129 6.16 5.43 -26.64
C GLY A 129 7.35 5.16 -25.72
N THR A 130 8.37 5.99 -25.81
CA THR A 130 9.62 5.87 -25.04
C THR A 130 9.54 6.54 -23.66
N THR A 131 8.88 7.68 -23.57
CA THR A 131 8.76 8.46 -22.33
C THR A 131 7.46 8.13 -21.58
N ILE A 132 6.35 8.03 -22.31
CA ILE A 132 5.04 7.64 -21.76
C ILE A 132 4.56 6.43 -22.53
N LYS A 133 4.55 5.28 -21.87
CA LYS A 133 4.03 4.03 -22.44
C LYS A 133 2.54 4.14 -22.71
N ASN A 134 2.09 3.60 -23.84
CA ASN A 134 0.68 3.59 -24.21
C ASN A 134 0.30 2.30 -24.92
N ILE A 135 -0.89 1.77 -24.60
CA ILE A 135 -1.52 0.63 -25.24
C ILE A 135 -2.76 1.11 -25.99
N SER A 136 -2.90 0.73 -27.26
CA SER A 136 -4.08 1.05 -28.05
C SER A 136 -5.27 0.14 -27.70
N LEU A 137 -6.50 0.65 -27.92
CA LEU A 137 -7.71 -0.16 -27.74
C LEU A 137 -7.72 -1.40 -28.65
N LYS A 138 -7.07 -1.32 -29.82
CA LYS A 138 -6.92 -2.47 -30.74
C LYS A 138 -6.09 -3.58 -30.10
N GLN A 139 -5.00 -3.23 -29.40
CA GLN A 139 -4.18 -4.20 -28.67
C GLN A 139 -4.96 -4.76 -27.47
N MET A 140 -5.68 -3.93 -26.71
CA MET A 140 -6.56 -4.40 -25.64
C MET A 140 -7.56 -5.46 -26.14
N ARG A 141 -8.27 -5.19 -27.24
CA ARG A 141 -9.24 -6.13 -27.83
C ARG A 141 -8.62 -7.44 -28.23
N LYS A 142 -7.40 -7.42 -28.78
CA LYS A 142 -6.69 -8.59 -29.30
C LYS A 142 -5.98 -9.43 -28.23
N TYR A 143 -6.01 -9.05 -26.97
CA TYR A 143 -5.43 -9.88 -25.92
C TYR A 143 -6.14 -11.22 -25.88
N THR A 144 -5.38 -12.32 -26.01
CA THR A 144 -5.88 -13.69 -26.05
C THR A 144 -5.59 -14.41 -24.74
N PHE A 145 -6.50 -15.25 -24.30
CA PHE A 145 -6.38 -16.09 -23.13
C PHE A 145 -7.28 -17.32 -23.26
N GLU A 146 -7.04 -18.30 -22.41
CA GLU A 146 -7.87 -19.51 -22.36
C GLU A 146 -9.09 -19.26 -21.46
N LEU A 147 -10.28 -19.65 -21.94
CA LEU A 147 -11.58 -19.45 -21.26
C LEU A 147 -12.21 -20.82 -21.00
N PRO A 148 -12.38 -21.25 -19.75
CA PRO A 148 -13.11 -22.46 -19.38
C PRO A 148 -14.63 -22.24 -19.46
N GLU A 149 -15.41 -23.28 -19.23
CA GLU A 149 -16.85 -23.15 -19.06
C GLU A 149 -17.22 -22.23 -17.89
N ILE A 150 -18.41 -21.64 -17.92
CA ILE A 150 -18.85 -20.64 -16.92
C ILE A 150 -18.83 -21.16 -15.47
N GLY A 151 -19.13 -22.45 -15.25
CA GLY A 151 -19.06 -23.05 -13.92
C GLY A 151 -17.65 -23.10 -13.36
N GLU A 152 -16.68 -23.42 -14.21
CA GLU A 152 -15.25 -23.44 -13.84
C GLU A 152 -14.70 -22.03 -13.64
N GLN A 153 -15.07 -21.05 -14.51
CA GLN A 153 -14.73 -19.63 -14.30
C GLN A 153 -15.16 -19.15 -12.92
N LYS A 154 -16.41 -19.44 -12.51
CA LYS A 154 -16.94 -19.07 -11.19
C LYS A 154 -16.19 -19.73 -10.02
N ARG A 155 -15.81 -21.00 -10.16
CA ARG A 155 -15.03 -21.70 -9.11
C ARG A 155 -13.64 -21.11 -8.96
N ILE A 156 -12.95 -20.81 -10.07
CA ILE A 156 -11.64 -20.18 -10.07
C ILE A 156 -11.72 -18.78 -9.43
N SER A 157 -12.63 -17.94 -9.91
CA SER A 157 -12.79 -16.60 -9.37
C SER A 157 -13.23 -16.60 -7.90
N TYR A 158 -14.06 -17.55 -7.47
CA TYR A 158 -14.45 -17.70 -6.08
C TYR A 158 -13.26 -17.94 -5.15
N VAL A 159 -12.34 -18.85 -5.49
CA VAL A 159 -11.15 -19.12 -4.68
C VAL A 159 -10.28 -17.86 -4.53
N LEU A 160 -9.96 -17.21 -5.66
CA LEU A 160 -9.11 -16.02 -5.66
C LEU A 160 -9.78 -14.86 -4.92
N ARG A 161 -11.08 -14.67 -5.13
CA ARG A 161 -11.86 -13.64 -4.44
C ARG A 161 -11.89 -13.85 -2.93
N LYS A 162 -11.99 -15.10 -2.44
CA LYS A 162 -11.94 -15.37 -0.99
C LYS A 162 -10.61 -14.96 -0.37
N ILE A 163 -9.52 -15.12 -1.10
CA ILE A 163 -8.20 -14.65 -0.64
C ILE A 163 -8.17 -13.12 -0.60
N ASP A 164 -8.61 -12.44 -1.67
CA ASP A 164 -8.63 -10.98 -1.73
C ASP A 164 -9.60 -10.37 -0.68
N GLU A 165 -10.77 -10.98 -0.46
CA GLU A 165 -11.72 -10.59 0.60
C GLU A 165 -11.06 -10.69 1.99
N LYS A 166 -10.32 -11.76 2.27
CA LYS A 166 -9.62 -11.93 3.55
C LYS A 166 -8.54 -10.86 3.73
N ILE A 167 -7.72 -10.59 2.70
CA ILE A 167 -6.72 -9.51 2.71
C ILE A 167 -7.39 -8.15 2.99
N LYS A 168 -8.48 -7.85 2.28
CA LYS A 168 -9.23 -6.60 2.46
C LYS A 168 -9.79 -6.47 3.87
N ASN A 169 -10.38 -7.53 4.40
CA ASN A 169 -10.92 -7.55 5.76
C ASN A 169 -9.81 -7.34 6.80
N ASN A 170 -8.67 -8.00 6.67
CA ASN A 170 -7.54 -7.81 7.56
C ASN A 170 -7.02 -6.37 7.53
N ARG A 171 -6.93 -5.74 6.33
CA ARG A 171 -6.56 -4.33 6.20
C ARG A 171 -7.55 -3.40 6.91
N ALA A 172 -8.85 -3.65 6.78
CA ALA A 172 -9.90 -2.88 7.46
C ALA A 172 -9.83 -3.04 8.98
N ILE A 173 -9.62 -4.27 9.47
CA ILE A 173 -9.40 -4.56 10.90
C ILE A 173 -8.16 -3.83 11.40
N ASN A 174 -7.03 -3.91 10.70
CA ASN A 174 -5.79 -3.25 11.10
C ASN A 174 -5.95 -1.72 11.18
N ASN A 175 -6.66 -1.14 10.22
CA ASN A 175 -6.93 0.31 10.24
C ASN A 175 -7.77 0.71 11.46
N ASN A 176 -8.76 -0.10 11.84
CA ASN A 176 -9.58 0.12 13.03
C ASN A 176 -8.75 -0.04 14.31
N LEU A 177 -7.94 -1.10 14.42
CA LEU A 177 -7.06 -1.34 15.57
C LEU A 177 -6.04 -0.21 15.76
N GLU A 178 -5.45 0.28 14.66
CA GLU A 178 -4.51 1.41 14.69
C GLU A 178 -5.20 2.69 15.17
N GLN A 179 -6.43 2.96 14.73
CA GLN A 179 -7.21 4.11 15.20
C GLN A 179 -7.55 3.99 16.70
N GLN A 180 -7.89 2.79 17.19
CA GLN A 180 -8.11 2.55 18.62
C GLN A 180 -6.84 2.79 19.43
N ALA A 181 -5.69 2.26 18.99
CA ALA A 181 -4.41 2.47 19.67
C ALA A 181 -4.03 3.96 19.71
N GLN A 182 -4.24 4.69 18.61
CA GLN A 182 -3.99 6.15 18.55
C GLN A 182 -4.95 6.93 19.45
N ALA A 183 -6.23 6.55 19.52
CA ALA A 183 -7.19 7.18 20.40
C ALA A 183 -6.84 6.96 21.88
N LEU A 184 -6.42 5.75 22.25
CA LEU A 184 -5.93 5.44 23.59
C LEU A 184 -4.66 6.22 23.92
N PHE A 185 -3.70 6.31 22.99
CA PHE A 185 -2.50 7.12 23.19
C PHE A 185 -2.87 8.59 23.45
N LYS A 186 -3.76 9.14 22.62
CA LYS A 186 -4.23 10.53 22.78
C LYS A 186 -4.91 10.75 24.13
N SER A 187 -5.83 9.86 24.52
CA SER A 187 -6.54 9.90 25.80
C SER A 187 -5.57 9.92 27.00
N TRP A 188 -4.52 9.08 26.95
CA TRP A 188 -3.56 8.95 28.07
C TRP A 188 -2.54 10.08 28.12
N PHE A 189 -1.94 10.45 26.99
CA PHE A 189 -0.69 11.26 26.96
C PHE A 189 -0.88 12.65 26.34
N VAL A 190 -2.10 12.97 25.87
CA VAL A 190 -2.42 14.30 25.31
C VAL A 190 -3.58 14.94 26.06
N ASP A 191 -4.67 14.19 26.25
CA ASP A 191 -5.88 14.68 26.92
C ASP A 191 -5.87 14.37 28.44
N PHE A 192 -4.98 13.47 28.91
CA PHE A 192 -4.82 13.04 30.32
C PHE A 192 -6.10 12.53 30.97
N GLU A 193 -7.03 11.94 30.19
CA GLU A 193 -8.34 11.50 30.68
C GLU A 193 -8.27 10.50 31.88
N PRO A 194 -7.32 9.52 31.94
CA PRO A 194 -7.16 8.69 33.11
C PRO A 194 -6.68 9.44 34.37
N PHE A 195 -6.32 10.70 34.25
CA PHE A 195 -5.77 11.56 35.28
C PHE A 195 -6.62 12.83 35.48
N ASP A 196 -7.95 12.71 35.29
CA ASP A 196 -8.93 13.81 35.44
C ASP A 196 -8.67 15.02 34.50
N GLY A 197 -7.98 14.78 33.37
CA GLY A 197 -7.62 15.82 32.39
C GLY A 197 -6.41 16.67 32.77
N GLU A 198 -5.69 16.33 33.83
CA GLU A 198 -4.53 17.06 34.30
C GLU A 198 -3.22 16.26 34.13
N LEU A 199 -2.17 16.94 33.72
CA LEU A 199 -0.84 16.34 33.62
C LEU A 199 -0.37 15.90 35.01
N PRO A 200 -0.06 14.60 35.23
CA PRO A 200 0.44 14.12 36.54
C PRO A 200 1.74 14.79 36.91
N SER A 201 1.82 15.32 38.12
CA SER A 201 3.01 16.00 38.64
C SER A 201 4.24 15.08 38.81
N SER A 202 4.02 13.78 38.76
CA SER A 202 5.08 12.74 38.81
C SER A 202 5.74 12.50 37.47
N TRP A 203 5.16 12.98 36.36
CA TRP A 203 5.73 12.83 35.03
C TRP A 203 6.77 13.93 34.76
N THR A 204 7.78 13.61 33.97
CA THR A 204 8.87 14.54 33.64
C THR A 204 8.98 14.76 32.15
N ASN A 205 9.75 15.79 31.76
CA ASN A 205 10.11 16.01 30.35
C ASN A 205 11.55 15.63 30.13
N GLU A 206 11.82 14.90 29.06
CA GLU A 206 13.17 14.49 28.67
C GLU A 206 13.35 14.64 27.16
N LYS A 207 14.60 14.58 26.70
CA LYS A 207 14.89 14.44 25.27
C LYS A 207 14.79 12.98 24.85
N LEU A 208 14.19 12.72 23.67
CA LEU A 208 14.06 11.36 23.14
C LEU A 208 15.39 10.60 23.11
N GLY A 209 16.49 11.29 22.73
CA GLY A 209 17.83 10.69 22.70
C GLY A 209 18.41 10.32 24.08
N ASN A 210 17.83 10.79 25.20
CA ASN A 210 18.20 10.38 26.54
C ASN A 210 17.52 9.07 26.97
N VAL A 211 16.38 8.76 26.39
CA VAL A 211 15.54 7.60 26.77
C VAL A 211 15.57 6.46 25.75
N CYS A 212 15.83 6.76 24.48
CA CYS A 212 15.89 5.77 23.41
C CYS A 212 17.16 5.92 22.59
N ASN A 213 17.69 4.80 22.11
CA ASN A 213 18.79 4.80 21.16
C ASN A 213 18.29 5.12 19.75
N CYS A 214 18.66 6.28 19.23
CA CYS A 214 18.38 6.67 17.85
C CYS A 214 19.55 6.27 16.94
N VAL A 215 19.28 5.55 15.87
CA VAL A 215 20.29 5.01 14.95
C VAL A 215 20.03 5.55 13.54
N LEU A 216 21.00 6.24 12.98
CA LEU A 216 20.98 6.61 11.56
C LEU A 216 21.34 5.39 10.71
N GLY A 217 20.56 5.12 9.70
CA GLY A 217 20.84 4.08 8.72
C GLY A 217 22.06 4.38 7.86
N GLY A 218 22.41 3.44 6.99
CA GLY A 218 23.52 3.54 6.06
C GLY A 218 23.30 2.68 4.82
N THR A 219 23.96 3.03 3.73
CA THR A 219 23.85 2.27 2.47
C THR A 219 25.19 1.59 2.16
N PRO A 220 25.21 0.26 2.08
CA PRO A 220 26.40 -0.45 1.56
C PRO A 220 26.69 0.00 0.13
N SER A 221 27.98 0.04 -0.24
CA SER A 221 28.39 0.49 -1.58
C SER A 221 27.71 -0.31 -2.69
N ARG A 222 26.97 0.37 -3.56
CA ARG A 222 26.33 -0.25 -4.75
C ARG A 222 27.35 -0.76 -5.76
N ALA A 223 28.58 -0.26 -5.75
CA ALA A 223 29.66 -0.73 -6.61
C ALA A 223 30.23 -2.10 -6.18
N LYS A 224 29.78 -2.63 -5.06
CA LYS A 224 30.21 -3.94 -4.51
C LYS A 224 29.04 -4.92 -4.48
N PRO A 225 28.82 -5.69 -5.57
CA PRO A 225 27.73 -6.66 -5.64
C PRO A 225 27.73 -7.68 -4.49
N GLU A 226 28.88 -8.02 -3.96
CA GLU A 226 29.08 -8.93 -2.83
C GLU A 226 28.48 -8.44 -1.51
N TYR A 227 28.06 -7.17 -1.43
CA TYR A 227 27.35 -6.61 -0.26
C TYR A 227 25.85 -6.81 -0.31
N TRP A 228 25.29 -7.20 -1.47
CA TRP A 228 23.87 -7.25 -1.74
C TRP A 228 23.38 -8.67 -1.99
N ASN A 229 22.04 -8.86 -1.98
CA ASN A 229 21.37 -10.13 -2.24
C ASN A 229 21.75 -11.25 -1.24
N GLY A 230 22.00 -10.88 0.03
CA GLY A 230 22.17 -11.82 1.12
C GLY A 230 20.86 -12.14 1.84
N THR A 231 20.95 -12.36 3.16
CA THR A 231 19.81 -12.76 4.01
C THR A 231 19.34 -11.66 4.96
N ILE A 232 20.09 -10.56 5.10
CA ILE A 232 19.76 -9.48 6.03
C ILE A 232 18.84 -8.48 5.33
N PRO A 233 17.62 -8.24 5.85
CA PRO A 233 16.70 -7.23 5.35
C PRO A 233 17.31 -5.84 5.31
N TRP A 234 17.11 -5.11 4.22
CA TRP A 234 17.53 -3.72 4.09
C TRP A 234 16.45 -2.90 3.42
N ILE A 235 16.08 -1.78 4.06
CA ILE A 235 15.00 -0.91 3.62
C ILE A 235 15.55 0.46 3.16
N ASN A 236 14.87 1.05 2.20
CA ASN A 236 15.05 2.46 1.83
C ASN A 236 13.93 3.33 2.43
N SER A 237 14.09 4.65 2.35
CA SER A 237 13.10 5.60 2.90
C SER A 237 11.72 5.53 2.24
N GLY A 238 11.61 5.00 1.01
CA GLY A 238 10.32 4.79 0.34
C GLY A 238 9.47 3.72 1.04
N GLU A 239 10.12 2.73 1.65
CA GLU A 239 9.42 1.65 2.36
C GLU A 239 8.83 2.10 3.71
N VAL A 240 9.29 3.23 4.24
CA VAL A 240 8.71 3.84 5.46
C VAL A 240 7.26 4.33 5.23
N ASN A 241 6.81 4.43 3.98
CA ASN A 241 5.39 4.63 3.66
C ASN A 241 4.50 3.41 3.94
N ASN A 242 5.06 2.23 4.11
CA ASN A 242 4.29 1.03 4.42
C ASN A 242 3.68 1.14 5.81
N PHE A 243 2.47 0.65 5.98
CA PHE A 243 1.74 0.63 7.25
C PHE A 243 2.54 -0.09 8.36
N ARG A 244 3.17 -1.21 8.01
CA ARG A 244 4.18 -1.95 8.79
C ARG A 244 5.24 -2.49 7.82
N ILE A 245 6.46 -2.62 8.29
CA ILE A 245 7.55 -3.20 7.50
C ILE A 245 7.74 -4.64 7.92
N ILE A 246 7.23 -5.55 7.09
CA ILE A 246 7.22 -7.00 7.30
C ILE A 246 8.10 -7.75 6.29
N LYS A 247 8.40 -7.11 5.16
CA LYS A 247 9.21 -7.67 4.09
C LYS A 247 9.92 -6.54 3.36
N PRO A 248 11.25 -6.57 3.27
CA PRO A 248 12.01 -5.55 2.55
C PRO A 248 12.02 -5.84 1.05
N SER A 249 12.26 -4.81 0.25
CA SER A 249 12.49 -4.96 -1.19
C SER A 249 13.90 -5.44 -1.52
N GLU A 250 14.86 -5.24 -0.63
CA GLU A 250 16.27 -5.58 -0.83
C GLU A 250 16.86 -6.29 0.40
N THR A 251 17.94 -7.00 0.18
CA THR A 251 18.72 -7.66 1.24
C THR A 251 20.22 -7.39 1.08
N ILE A 252 20.94 -7.43 2.19
CA ILE A 252 22.39 -7.32 2.21
C ILE A 252 23.03 -8.56 2.80
N THR A 253 24.31 -8.74 2.53
CA THR A 253 25.11 -9.83 3.11
C THR A 253 25.70 -9.41 4.47
N GLU A 254 26.21 -10.37 5.25
CA GLU A 254 27.01 -10.12 6.46
C GLU A 254 28.22 -9.22 6.15
N LEU A 255 28.81 -9.38 4.97
CA LEU A 255 29.91 -8.53 4.54
C LEU A 255 29.43 -7.09 4.30
N GLY A 256 28.24 -6.92 3.69
CA GLY A 256 27.60 -5.61 3.52
C GLY A 256 27.31 -4.94 4.85
N LEU A 257 26.80 -5.68 5.84
CA LEU A 257 26.55 -5.18 7.18
C LEU A 257 27.87 -4.75 7.88
N THR A 258 28.89 -5.61 7.90
CA THR A 258 30.10 -5.38 8.66
C THR A 258 31.04 -4.35 8.03
N LYS A 259 31.02 -4.18 6.71
CA LYS A 259 31.91 -3.29 5.94
C LYS A 259 31.25 -2.00 5.47
N SER A 260 30.09 -1.65 6.01
CA SER A 260 29.42 -0.37 5.71
C SER A 260 28.96 0.35 6.98
N ALA A 261 28.39 1.54 6.80
CA ALA A 261 27.85 2.34 7.90
C ALA A 261 26.46 1.87 8.37
N THR A 262 25.83 0.95 7.63
CA THR A 262 24.49 0.46 8.00
C THR A 262 24.52 -0.27 9.35
N LYS A 263 23.40 -0.25 10.04
CA LYS A 263 23.22 -0.92 11.34
C LYS A 263 21.98 -1.77 11.31
N LEU A 264 22.03 -2.92 11.97
CA LEU A 264 20.85 -3.74 12.18
C LEU A 264 19.97 -3.07 13.25
N LEU A 265 18.73 -2.84 12.91
CA LEU A 265 17.67 -2.35 13.79
C LEU A 265 16.82 -3.56 14.18
N PRO A 266 16.58 -3.79 15.47
CA PRO A 266 15.75 -4.92 15.91
C PRO A 266 14.27 -4.72 15.53
N LEU A 267 13.54 -5.83 15.51
CA LEU A 267 12.08 -5.76 15.36
C LEU A 267 11.45 -4.80 16.38
N LYS A 268 10.26 -4.25 16.07
CA LYS A 268 9.58 -3.21 16.87
C LYS A 268 10.33 -1.88 16.96
N THR A 269 11.41 -1.67 16.18
CA THR A 269 12.00 -0.34 16.02
C THR A 269 11.05 0.57 15.25
N THR A 270 10.76 1.76 15.79
CA THR A 270 10.07 2.82 15.06
C THR A 270 11.04 3.46 14.08
N VAL A 271 10.67 3.54 12.80
CA VAL A 271 11.49 4.13 11.75
C VAL A 271 10.83 5.39 11.21
N ILE A 272 11.63 6.45 11.03
CA ILE A 272 11.20 7.72 10.44
C ILE A 272 12.05 8.06 9.22
N ALA A 273 11.41 8.42 8.12
CA ALA A 273 12.10 8.97 6.95
C ALA A 273 12.43 10.46 7.18
N ILE A 274 13.70 10.82 6.99
CA ILE A 274 14.23 12.14 7.36
C ILE A 274 14.58 13.02 6.15
N THR A 275 14.36 12.55 4.91
CA THR A 275 14.74 13.31 3.70
C THR A 275 13.73 13.15 2.56
N GLY A 276 13.66 14.17 1.69
CA GLY A 276 12.98 14.12 0.40
C GLY A 276 11.47 13.99 0.46
N ALA A 277 10.89 13.36 -0.55
CA ALA A 277 9.44 13.20 -0.69
C ALA A 277 8.78 12.34 0.40
N THR A 278 9.57 11.57 1.13
CA THR A 278 9.12 10.70 2.22
C THR A 278 9.32 11.32 3.61
N LEU A 279 9.85 12.53 3.69
CA LEU A 279 10.10 13.22 4.95
C LEU A 279 8.86 13.18 5.88
N GLY A 280 9.08 12.73 7.11
CA GLY A 280 8.03 12.64 8.13
C GLY A 280 7.17 11.37 8.06
N GLN A 281 7.39 10.47 7.10
CA GLN A 281 6.76 9.15 7.13
C GLN A 281 7.31 8.33 8.28
N VAL A 282 6.41 7.63 8.98
CA VAL A 282 6.73 6.79 10.15
C VAL A 282 6.12 5.41 9.98
N SER A 283 6.90 4.39 10.23
CA SER A 283 6.45 3.00 10.26
C SER A 283 7.08 2.23 11.44
N LEU A 284 6.60 1.03 11.67
CA LEU A 284 7.13 0.11 12.68
C LEU A 284 7.72 -1.12 11.99
N LEU A 285 8.94 -1.51 12.37
CA LEU A 285 9.55 -2.75 11.91
C LEU A 285 8.89 -3.94 12.62
N GLU A 286 8.40 -4.89 11.84
CA GLU A 286 7.95 -6.19 12.34
C GLU A 286 8.96 -7.31 12.07
N ILE A 287 10.16 -6.94 11.63
CA ILE A 287 11.32 -7.79 11.37
C ILE A 287 12.60 -7.02 11.76
N ASP A 288 13.68 -7.73 12.01
CA ASP A 288 14.99 -7.13 12.06
C ASP A 288 15.39 -6.63 10.68
N ALA A 289 15.83 -5.37 10.54
CA ALA A 289 16.22 -4.81 9.26
C ALA A 289 17.30 -3.75 9.37
N CYS A 290 18.14 -3.62 8.36
CA CYS A 290 18.95 -2.45 8.14
C CYS A 290 18.19 -1.37 7.37
N ALA A 291 18.64 -0.11 7.45
CA ALA A 291 18.00 0.99 6.71
C ALA A 291 19.04 1.86 6.01
N ASN A 292 18.61 2.63 5.01
CA ASN A 292 19.46 3.60 4.34
C ASN A 292 19.69 4.86 5.20
N GLN A 293 20.62 5.73 4.77
CA GLN A 293 20.97 6.99 5.47
C GLN A 293 19.85 8.03 5.51
N SER A 294 18.71 7.80 4.84
CA SER A 294 17.53 8.67 4.87
C SER A 294 16.49 8.21 5.89
N VAL A 295 16.85 7.26 6.74
CA VAL A 295 16.00 6.70 7.80
C VAL A 295 16.73 6.76 9.14
N VAL A 296 16.00 7.19 10.17
CA VAL A 296 16.41 7.06 11.57
C VAL A 296 15.53 5.99 12.23
N GLY A 297 16.16 5.01 12.86
CA GLY A 297 15.48 4.05 13.73
C GLY A 297 15.55 4.50 15.19
N ILE A 298 14.41 4.48 15.87
CA ILE A 298 14.28 4.72 17.32
C ILE A 298 14.02 3.36 17.96
N ILE A 299 15.03 2.83 18.63
CA ILE A 299 15.02 1.49 19.20
C ILE A 299 14.33 1.54 20.56
N PRO A 300 13.20 0.82 20.74
CA PRO A 300 12.57 0.72 22.05
C PRO A 300 13.46 -0.04 23.05
N ASN A 301 13.14 0.09 24.32
CA ASN A 301 13.76 -0.66 25.41
C ASN A 301 12.72 -1.03 26.47
N ASP A 302 13.15 -1.73 27.52
CA ASP A 302 12.24 -2.22 28.55
C ASP A 302 11.53 -1.09 29.32
N ASP A 303 12.20 0.08 29.48
CA ASP A 303 11.62 1.25 30.15
C ASP A 303 10.69 2.04 29.23
N TYR A 304 10.93 1.99 27.91
CA TYR A 304 10.16 2.72 26.90
C TYR A 304 9.82 1.79 25.72
N PRO A 305 8.77 0.97 25.85
CA PRO A 305 8.37 -0.01 24.84
C PRO A 305 7.80 0.66 23.58
N TYR A 306 7.76 -0.12 22.50
CA TYR A 306 7.32 0.38 21.18
C TYR A 306 5.85 0.84 21.17
N GLU A 307 5.03 0.30 22.04
CA GLU A 307 3.64 0.70 22.21
C GLU A 307 3.49 2.18 22.61
N TYR A 308 4.49 2.70 23.30
CA TYR A 308 4.57 4.11 23.66
C TYR A 308 5.33 4.92 22.59
N ILE A 309 6.51 4.47 22.17
CA ILE A 309 7.41 5.21 21.28
C ILE A 309 6.80 5.40 19.89
N TYR A 310 6.19 4.37 19.31
CA TYR A 310 5.64 4.45 17.95
C TYR A 310 4.54 5.52 17.81
N PRO A 311 3.46 5.50 18.61
CA PRO A 311 2.43 6.54 18.52
C PRO A 311 2.95 7.93 18.96
N LEU A 312 3.90 8.00 19.90
CA LEU A 312 4.55 9.26 20.28
C LEU A 312 5.23 9.92 19.08
N ILE A 313 6.05 9.19 18.34
CA ILE A 313 6.73 9.71 17.14
C ILE A 313 5.70 10.12 16.07
N LYS A 314 4.65 9.33 15.85
CA LYS A 314 3.57 9.71 14.91
C LYS A 314 2.87 11.02 15.30
N GLN A 315 2.60 11.21 16.58
CA GLN A 315 1.99 12.43 17.11
C GLN A 315 2.91 13.67 16.96
N SER A 316 4.23 13.46 17.09
CA SER A 316 5.23 14.53 17.08
C SER A 316 5.73 14.90 15.68
N ILE A 317 5.22 14.31 14.60
CA ILE A 317 5.71 14.53 13.24
C ILE A 317 5.66 16.01 12.82
N ASN A 318 4.59 16.73 13.14
CA ASN A 318 4.46 18.14 12.79
C ASN A 318 5.54 18.99 13.47
N GLU A 319 5.89 18.69 14.72
CA GLU A 319 6.97 19.33 15.44
C GLU A 319 8.31 19.01 14.82
N LEU A 320 8.63 17.73 14.62
CA LEU A 320 9.86 17.27 14.00
C LEU A 320 10.10 17.90 12.63
N THR A 321 9.06 17.95 11.78
CA THR A 321 9.16 18.53 10.44
C THR A 321 9.15 20.06 10.45
N SER A 322 8.74 20.74 11.52
CA SER A 322 8.85 22.20 11.64
C SER A 322 10.30 22.67 11.67
N HIS A 323 11.23 21.83 12.11
CA HIS A 323 12.67 22.08 12.12
C HIS A 323 13.38 21.77 10.80
N GLN A 324 12.63 21.50 9.73
CA GLN A 324 13.20 21.17 8.42
C GLN A 324 14.05 22.32 7.87
N THR A 325 15.18 21.97 7.27
CA THR A 325 16.11 22.88 6.59
C THR A 325 16.25 22.46 5.12
N GLY A 326 16.67 23.39 4.25
CA GLY A 326 16.87 23.12 2.83
C GLY A 326 15.72 23.62 1.95
N GLY A 327 16.06 24.32 0.86
CA GLY A 327 15.06 24.92 -0.07
C GLY A 327 14.36 23.87 -0.93
N ALA A 328 15.04 23.26 -1.90
CA ALA A 328 14.47 22.31 -2.84
C ALA A 328 14.36 20.86 -2.27
N GLN A 329 15.19 20.52 -1.29
CA GLN A 329 15.14 19.22 -0.60
C GLN A 329 15.06 19.46 0.92
N GLN A 330 13.85 19.38 1.45
CA GLN A 330 13.60 19.48 2.88
C GLN A 330 14.15 18.24 3.60
N HIS A 331 14.84 18.44 4.71
CA HIS A 331 15.36 17.36 5.54
C HIS A 331 15.42 17.75 7.02
N ILE A 332 15.33 16.76 7.86
CA ILE A 332 15.74 16.78 9.27
C ILE A 332 16.90 15.81 9.44
N ASN A 333 17.59 15.87 10.56
CA ASN A 333 18.69 14.98 10.84
C ASN A 333 18.45 14.16 12.12
N LYS A 334 19.33 13.20 12.40
CA LYS A 334 19.26 12.38 13.60
C LYS A 334 19.18 13.22 14.88
N GLN A 335 19.95 14.31 14.97
CA GLN A 335 19.99 15.17 16.16
C GLN A 335 18.63 15.89 16.37
N ASN A 336 17.91 16.25 15.31
CA ASN A 336 16.56 16.79 15.44
C ASN A 336 15.62 15.77 16.09
N VAL A 337 15.73 14.48 15.71
CA VAL A 337 14.94 13.39 16.30
C VAL A 337 15.32 13.18 17.76
N GLU A 338 16.63 13.13 18.08
CA GLU A 338 17.13 12.97 19.45
C GLU A 338 16.77 14.15 20.38
N SER A 339 16.64 15.36 19.81
CA SER A 339 16.32 16.59 20.55
C SER A 339 14.82 16.79 20.79
N LEU A 340 13.96 15.90 20.29
CA LEU A 340 12.51 15.98 20.53
C LEU A 340 12.23 15.93 22.03
N ASP A 341 11.49 16.91 22.53
CA ASP A 341 10.99 16.90 23.91
C ASP A 341 9.85 15.90 24.03
N ILE A 342 9.97 14.96 24.93
CA ILE A 342 8.96 13.95 25.19
C ILE A 342 8.53 13.96 26.64
N LEU A 343 7.28 13.65 26.87
CA LEU A 343 6.75 13.42 28.21
C LEU A 343 7.16 12.02 28.68
N VAL A 344 7.63 11.90 29.89
CA VAL A 344 8.08 10.64 30.50
C VAL A 344 7.12 10.26 31.61
N PRO A 345 6.22 9.30 31.39
CA PRO A 345 5.30 8.78 32.40
C PRO A 345 6.04 8.00 33.49
N THR A 346 5.37 7.74 34.62
CA THR A 346 5.90 6.76 35.57
C THR A 346 5.86 5.36 34.95
N ALA A 347 6.78 4.47 35.34
CA ALA A 347 6.79 3.07 34.86
C ALA A 347 5.43 2.39 35.09
N ALA A 348 4.79 2.63 36.23
CA ALA A 348 3.47 2.05 36.54
C ALA A 348 2.35 2.53 35.59
N ASP A 349 2.35 3.79 35.18
CA ASP A 349 1.36 4.32 34.24
C ASP A 349 1.64 3.82 32.82
N LEU A 350 2.91 3.76 32.44
CA LEU A 350 3.33 3.23 31.15
C LEU A 350 2.97 1.74 31.01
N ASP A 351 3.23 0.92 32.04
CA ASP A 351 2.86 -0.49 32.06
C ASP A 351 1.33 -0.69 31.91
N LYS A 352 0.51 0.10 32.60
CA LYS A 352 -0.94 0.04 32.44
C LYS A 352 -1.38 0.34 31.04
N TYR A 353 -0.83 1.41 30.44
CA TYR A 353 -1.12 1.77 29.04
C TYR A 353 -0.67 0.66 28.08
N CYS A 354 0.58 0.23 28.17
CA CYS A 354 1.14 -0.81 27.28
C CYS A 354 0.33 -2.10 27.35
N ASN A 355 -0.04 -2.56 28.56
CA ASN A 355 -0.90 -3.73 28.73
C ASN A 355 -2.27 -3.56 28.06
N THR A 356 -2.80 -2.34 27.99
CA THR A 356 -4.09 -2.06 27.35
C THR A 356 -3.99 -2.14 25.82
N VAL A 357 -2.89 -1.69 25.22
CA VAL A 357 -2.76 -1.58 23.75
C VAL A 357 -1.96 -2.72 23.12
N HIS A 358 -1.20 -3.48 23.88
CA HIS A 358 -0.31 -4.55 23.39
C HIS A 358 -1.00 -5.49 22.40
N ASN A 359 -2.15 -6.04 22.79
CA ASN A 359 -2.89 -6.98 21.95
C ASN A 359 -3.38 -6.35 20.63
N LEU A 360 -3.62 -5.03 20.58
CA LEU A 360 -3.98 -4.34 19.35
C LEU A 360 -2.82 -4.38 18.35
N TYR A 361 -1.60 -4.07 18.80
CA TYR A 361 -0.39 -4.08 17.97
C TYR A 361 -0.01 -5.49 17.52
N GLU A 362 -0.10 -6.49 18.38
CA GLU A 362 0.19 -7.89 18.02
C GLU A 362 -0.82 -8.45 16.99
N MET A 363 -2.09 -8.08 17.12
CA MET A 363 -3.10 -8.41 16.12
C MET A 363 -2.82 -7.74 14.78
N ILE A 364 -2.40 -6.47 14.78
CA ILE A 364 -1.99 -5.75 13.56
C ILE A 364 -0.82 -6.48 12.89
N ALA A 365 0.21 -6.82 13.62
CA ALA A 365 1.38 -7.53 13.10
C ALA A 365 0.99 -8.88 12.48
N THR A 366 0.20 -9.67 13.21
CA THR A 366 -0.31 -10.97 12.75
C THR A 366 -1.07 -10.84 11.44
N ASN A 367 -2.00 -9.89 11.34
CA ASN A 367 -2.76 -9.64 10.12
C ASN A 367 -1.87 -9.15 8.96
N CYS A 368 -0.80 -8.41 9.24
CA CYS A 368 0.14 -7.98 8.21
C CYS A 368 0.89 -9.19 7.62
N PHE A 369 1.40 -10.09 8.45
CA PHE A 369 2.05 -11.32 7.99
C PHE A 369 1.07 -12.26 7.28
N GLU A 370 -0.16 -12.40 7.77
CA GLU A 370 -1.20 -13.17 7.09
C GLU A 370 -1.49 -12.60 5.70
N ASN A 371 -1.58 -11.28 5.56
CA ASN A 371 -1.79 -10.63 4.27
C ASN A 371 -0.65 -10.87 3.28
N GLU A 372 0.61 -10.86 3.75
CA GLU A 372 1.77 -11.17 2.90
C GLU A 372 1.74 -12.64 2.44
N TYR A 373 1.41 -13.56 3.35
CA TYR A 373 1.22 -14.98 3.01
C TYR A 373 0.09 -15.18 2.00
N LEU A 374 -1.08 -14.58 2.21
CA LEU A 374 -2.24 -14.67 1.32
C LEU A 374 -1.94 -14.05 -0.05
N THR A 375 -1.21 -12.94 -0.11
CA THR A 375 -0.77 -12.32 -1.36
C THR A 375 0.15 -13.27 -2.14
N SER A 376 1.14 -13.84 -1.48
CA SER A 376 2.05 -14.81 -2.08
C SER A 376 1.32 -16.08 -2.55
N LEU A 377 0.37 -16.57 -1.76
CA LEU A 377 -0.48 -17.70 -2.10
C LEU A 377 -1.32 -17.41 -3.35
N ARG A 378 -2.02 -16.27 -3.38
CA ARG A 378 -2.81 -15.82 -4.54
C ARG A 378 -1.95 -15.73 -5.79
N ASP A 379 -0.79 -15.08 -5.70
CA ASP A 379 0.11 -14.86 -6.83
C ASP A 379 0.71 -16.18 -7.36
N THR A 380 0.85 -17.18 -6.49
CA THR A 380 1.25 -18.55 -6.86
C THR A 380 0.11 -19.35 -7.49
N LEU A 381 -1.11 -19.22 -6.96
CA LEU A 381 -2.28 -19.95 -7.44
C LEU A 381 -2.81 -19.37 -8.75
N LEU A 382 -2.76 -18.06 -8.93
CA LEU A 382 -3.35 -17.35 -10.08
C LEU A 382 -2.90 -17.95 -11.42
N PRO A 383 -1.61 -18.07 -11.77
CA PRO A 383 -1.22 -18.64 -13.05
C PRO A 383 -1.65 -20.11 -13.22
N LYS A 384 -1.63 -20.89 -12.16
CA LYS A 384 -1.99 -22.32 -12.19
C LYS A 384 -3.50 -22.53 -12.36
N LEU A 385 -4.31 -21.68 -11.74
CA LEU A 385 -5.75 -21.67 -11.92
C LEU A 385 -6.13 -21.17 -13.31
N MET A 386 -5.45 -20.15 -13.82
CA MET A 386 -5.70 -19.55 -15.14
C MET A 386 -5.19 -20.42 -16.31
N SER A 387 -4.36 -21.41 -16.07
CA SER A 387 -3.90 -22.38 -17.06
C SER A 387 -4.65 -23.73 -16.99
N GLY A 388 -5.53 -23.92 -16.00
CA GLY A 388 -6.20 -25.21 -15.76
C GLY A 388 -5.26 -26.28 -15.16
N GLU A 389 -4.06 -25.92 -14.70
CA GLU A 389 -3.13 -26.85 -14.02
C GLU A 389 -3.73 -27.36 -12.71
N LEU A 390 -4.52 -26.53 -12.03
CA LEU A 390 -5.21 -26.89 -10.79
C LEU A 390 -6.69 -27.19 -11.06
N ASP A 391 -7.11 -28.39 -10.69
CA ASP A 391 -8.51 -28.81 -10.75
C ASP A 391 -9.34 -28.16 -9.64
N VAL A 392 -10.41 -27.47 -10.03
CA VAL A 392 -11.37 -26.80 -9.13
C VAL A 392 -12.74 -27.48 -9.13
N SER A 393 -12.90 -28.63 -9.75
CA SER A 393 -14.20 -29.33 -9.92
C SER A 393 -14.84 -29.71 -8.58
N GLY A 394 -14.03 -29.96 -7.56
CA GLY A 394 -14.47 -30.30 -6.21
C GLY A 394 -14.86 -29.11 -5.31
N ILE A 395 -14.86 -27.86 -5.86
CA ILE A 395 -15.22 -26.67 -5.09
C ILE A 395 -16.72 -26.41 -5.22
N ASP A 396 -17.43 -26.43 -4.09
CA ASP A 396 -18.82 -26.01 -3.98
C ASP A 396 -18.92 -24.47 -3.89
N LEU A 397 -19.87 -23.87 -4.65
CA LEU A 397 -20.07 -22.41 -4.76
C LEU A 397 -21.15 -21.91 -3.80
#